data_54697aa228650eb4793e58e4e994f104
#
_entry.id   54697aa228650eb4793e58e4e994f104
#
_cell.length_a   1.000
_cell.length_b   1.000
_cell.length_c   1.000
_cell.angle_alpha   90.00
_cell.angle_beta   90.00
_cell.angle_gamma   90.00
#
_symmetry.space_group_name_H-M   'P 1'
#
loop_
_entity.id
_entity.type
_entity.pdbx_description
1 polymer ?
#
loop_
_entity_poly.entity_id
_entity_poly.type
_entity_poly.pdbx_seq_one_letter_code
_entity_poly.pdbx_strand_id
1 'polypeptide(L)'
;MDPKVGQNFIDCTLGGAGHALELASRIGSQGKILGIDWDRDAVKEAKANIRSSRIHIVQGNFANVQDIARQEKFSSVSGILFDLGFSSDQLMNGRGLSFLKDEPLDMRYDIQHPLSAKTIVNYWSKQDIEKILKEYGEERFAQDIASAIVEERAVRHIEKTGHLVKVIERAVPKKYLRGSIHVATRTFQALRIAVNSELENLKKGLARAVTLLPKGGKIAVISFHSLEDRIVKNFFKTHTSLAILTKKPISPSQEELRINRRSRSAKLRVAQKI
;
A
#
# COMPACT_ATOMS: atom_id res chain seq x y z
N MET A 1 -4.85 -3.21 18.52
CA MET A 1 -3.75 -2.41 19.11
C MET A 1 -4.00 -2.18 20.60
N ASP A 2 -5.22 -1.86 21.04
CA ASP A 2 -5.60 -1.54 22.44
C ASP A 2 -4.68 -0.46 23.06
N PRO A 3 -4.71 0.78 22.51
CA PRO A 3 -3.86 1.86 22.96
C PRO A 3 -4.21 2.30 24.39
N LYS A 4 -3.18 2.58 25.21
CA LYS A 4 -3.30 3.08 26.58
C LYS A 4 -2.76 4.49 26.67
N VAL A 5 -3.22 5.24 27.69
CA VAL A 5 -2.75 6.59 27.98
C VAL A 5 -1.23 6.63 28.14
N GLY A 6 -0.56 7.58 27.52
CA GLY A 6 0.89 7.78 27.58
C GLY A 6 1.70 6.92 26.60
N GLN A 7 1.08 6.04 25.82
CA GLN A 7 1.79 5.20 24.85
C GLN A 7 2.09 5.96 23.54
N ASN A 8 3.22 5.59 22.89
CA ASN A 8 3.62 6.12 21.59
C ASN A 8 3.37 5.10 20.48
N PHE A 9 2.93 5.58 19.32
CA PHE A 9 2.64 4.75 18.15
C PHE A 9 3.31 5.30 16.90
N ILE A 10 3.63 4.42 15.95
CA ILE A 10 4.02 4.80 14.60
C ILE A 10 2.91 4.37 13.64
N ASP A 11 2.42 5.30 12.86
CA ASP A 11 1.57 5.05 11.70
C ASP A 11 2.47 5.14 10.46
N CYS A 12 2.76 4.00 9.84
CA CYS A 12 3.68 3.88 8.71
C CYS A 12 3.07 4.30 7.37
N THR A 13 1.77 4.58 7.36
CA THR A 13 0.95 4.84 6.16
C THR A 13 -0.10 5.89 6.50
N LEU A 14 0.37 7.09 6.84
CA LEU A 14 -0.46 8.13 7.44
C LEU A 14 -1.70 8.48 6.59
N GLY A 15 -1.53 8.61 5.26
CA GLY A 15 -2.60 9.00 4.36
C GLY A 15 -3.37 10.22 4.86
N GLY A 16 -4.70 10.11 4.90
CA GLY A 16 -5.60 11.11 5.50
C GLY A 16 -5.59 11.16 7.03
N ALA A 17 -4.68 10.44 7.69
CA ALA A 17 -4.44 10.40 9.13
C ALA A 17 -5.61 9.88 10.00
N GLY A 18 -6.57 9.17 9.44
CA GLY A 18 -7.70 8.64 10.19
C GLY A 18 -7.29 7.78 11.38
N HIS A 19 -6.37 6.83 11.16
CA HIS A 19 -5.83 5.97 12.21
C HIS A 19 -5.01 6.75 13.24
N ALA A 20 -4.16 7.67 12.79
CA ALA A 20 -3.36 8.50 13.68
C ALA A 20 -4.23 9.38 14.61
N LEU A 21 -5.30 9.98 14.09
CA LEU A 21 -6.25 10.78 14.87
C LEU A 21 -7.00 9.91 15.88
N GLU A 22 -7.46 8.73 15.49
CA GLU A 22 -8.14 7.79 16.39
C GLU A 22 -7.19 7.29 17.51
N LEU A 23 -5.95 6.97 17.17
CA LEU A 23 -4.93 6.64 18.18
C LEU A 23 -4.68 7.83 19.11
N ALA A 24 -4.54 9.04 18.57
CA ALA A 24 -4.30 10.24 19.36
C ALA A 24 -5.43 10.52 20.36
N SER A 25 -6.69 10.22 20.03
CA SER A 25 -7.82 10.38 20.94
C SER A 25 -7.73 9.47 22.16
N ARG A 26 -7.12 8.29 22.02
CA ARG A 26 -7.07 7.24 23.06
C ARG A 26 -5.83 7.28 23.95
N ILE A 27 -4.71 7.81 23.44
CA ILE A 27 -3.44 7.82 24.18
C ILE A 27 -3.27 8.99 25.17
N GLY A 28 -4.24 9.88 25.25
CA GLY A 28 -4.20 11.04 26.16
C GLY A 28 -3.13 12.07 25.76
N SER A 29 -2.88 13.04 26.65
CA SER A 29 -1.99 14.17 26.37
C SER A 29 -0.49 13.81 26.35
N GLN A 30 -0.10 12.74 27.03
CA GLN A 30 1.29 12.32 27.14
C GLN A 30 1.77 11.43 25.99
N GLY A 31 0.85 10.74 25.29
CA GLY A 31 1.18 9.88 24.18
C GLY A 31 1.47 10.67 22.91
N LYS A 32 2.34 10.12 22.05
CA LYS A 32 2.76 10.72 20.78
C LYS A 32 2.59 9.74 19.63
N ILE A 33 2.41 10.28 18.43
CA ILE A 33 2.34 9.52 17.19
C ILE A 33 3.36 10.06 16.20
N LEU A 34 4.11 9.15 15.59
CA LEU A 34 4.90 9.43 14.41
C LEU A 34 4.13 8.92 13.18
N GLY A 35 3.65 9.83 12.37
CA GLY A 35 2.97 9.53 11.11
C GLY A 35 3.94 9.64 9.94
N ILE A 36 4.06 8.59 9.15
CA ILE A 36 4.95 8.52 8.00
C ILE A 36 4.10 8.31 6.75
N ASP A 37 4.35 9.07 5.70
CA ASP A 37 3.81 8.79 4.38
C ASP A 37 4.86 9.06 3.31
N TRP A 38 4.86 8.25 2.26
CA TRP A 38 5.77 8.42 1.15
C TRP A 38 5.29 9.52 0.19
N ASP A 39 3.98 9.71 0.08
CA ASP A 39 3.37 10.73 -0.77
C ASP A 39 3.52 12.12 -0.17
N ARG A 40 4.29 12.97 -0.87
CA ARG A 40 4.52 14.36 -0.46
C ARG A 40 3.23 15.18 -0.35
N ASP A 41 2.27 14.93 -1.23
CA ASP A 41 1.01 15.68 -1.25
C ASP A 41 0.14 15.28 -0.04
N ALA A 42 0.07 13.98 0.29
CA ALA A 42 -0.59 13.49 1.50
C ALA A 42 0.04 14.08 2.77
N VAL A 43 1.37 14.13 2.84
CA VAL A 43 2.08 14.75 3.99
C VAL A 43 1.79 16.24 4.09
N LYS A 44 1.77 16.97 2.98
CA LYS A 44 1.46 18.40 2.95
C LYS A 44 0.03 18.66 3.43
N GLU A 45 -0.91 17.89 2.96
CA GLU A 45 -2.33 17.98 3.35
C GLU A 45 -2.53 17.62 4.82
N ALA A 46 -1.94 16.53 5.28
CA ALA A 46 -2.00 16.15 6.69
C ALA A 46 -1.43 17.24 7.61
N LYS A 47 -0.29 17.84 7.25
CA LYS A 47 0.29 18.97 8.01
C LYS A 47 -0.58 20.21 8.01
N ALA A 48 -1.34 20.47 6.95
CA ALA A 48 -2.26 21.62 6.89
C ALA A 48 -3.51 21.40 7.74
N ASN A 49 -4.01 20.16 7.80
CA ASN A 49 -5.29 19.85 8.43
C ASN A 49 -5.17 19.43 9.91
N ILE A 50 -4.03 18.83 10.28
CA ILE A 50 -3.82 18.33 11.65
C ILE A 50 -3.07 19.34 12.49
N ARG A 51 -3.79 19.95 13.43
CA ARG A 51 -3.23 20.91 14.39
C ARG A 51 -2.99 20.26 15.76
N SER A 52 -2.29 19.13 15.78
CA SER A 52 -1.98 18.42 17.01
C SER A 52 -0.48 18.31 17.21
N SER A 53 0.03 18.89 18.29
CA SER A 53 1.45 18.76 18.68
C SER A 53 1.87 17.32 19.02
N ARG A 54 0.92 16.43 19.18
CA ARG A 54 1.16 15.01 19.49
C ARG A 54 1.38 14.13 18.26
N ILE A 55 0.98 14.60 17.07
CA ILE A 55 1.17 13.87 15.81
C ILE A 55 2.30 14.54 15.04
N HIS A 56 3.44 13.86 15.01
CA HIS A 56 4.61 14.29 14.27
C HIS A 56 4.56 13.66 12.87
N ILE A 57 4.54 14.50 11.83
CA ILE A 57 4.30 14.04 10.44
C ILE A 57 5.58 14.19 9.63
N VAL A 58 6.03 13.07 9.04
CA VAL A 58 7.28 12.98 8.28
C VAL A 58 7.02 12.40 6.89
N GLN A 59 7.61 13.02 5.87
CA GLN A 59 7.67 12.41 4.54
C GLN A 59 8.76 11.35 4.53
N GLY A 60 8.39 10.13 4.12
CA GLY A 60 9.37 9.05 3.97
C GLY A 60 8.72 7.73 3.61
N ASN A 61 9.54 6.80 3.13
CA ASN A 61 9.11 5.44 2.87
C ASN A 61 9.21 4.62 4.17
N PHE A 62 8.14 3.95 4.55
CA PHE A 62 8.10 3.08 5.74
C PHE A 62 9.14 1.95 5.70
N ALA A 63 9.67 1.61 4.53
CA ALA A 63 10.82 0.71 4.43
C ALA A 63 12.02 1.19 5.27
N ASN A 64 12.08 2.50 5.57
CA ASN A 64 13.11 3.14 6.38
C ASN A 64 12.62 3.56 7.77
N VAL A 65 11.53 2.97 8.27
CA VAL A 65 10.87 3.36 9.54
C VAL A 65 11.85 3.46 10.73
N GLN A 66 12.83 2.57 10.82
CA GLN A 66 13.84 2.58 11.89
C GLN A 66 14.72 3.82 11.83
N ASP A 67 15.20 4.18 10.64
CA ASP A 67 16.07 5.33 10.45
C ASP A 67 15.28 6.63 10.66
N ILE A 68 14.04 6.70 10.17
CA ILE A 68 13.11 7.81 10.40
C ILE A 68 12.85 8.00 11.89
N ALA A 69 12.50 6.94 12.62
CA ALA A 69 12.25 7.03 14.05
C ALA A 69 13.49 7.52 14.82
N ARG A 70 14.71 7.09 14.41
CA ARG A 70 15.96 7.56 15.01
C ARG A 70 16.21 9.04 14.73
N GLN A 71 16.04 9.50 13.49
CA GLN A 71 16.22 10.90 13.09
C GLN A 71 15.27 11.83 13.84
N GLU A 72 14.01 11.40 14.01
CA GLU A 72 12.97 12.14 14.72
C GLU A 72 13.06 11.97 16.25
N LYS A 73 14.08 11.25 16.76
CA LYS A 73 14.26 10.96 18.20
C LYS A 73 12.99 10.35 18.83
N PHE A 74 12.26 9.56 18.02
CA PHE A 74 11.01 8.93 18.44
C PHE A 74 11.30 7.54 19.05
N SER A 75 10.99 7.40 20.31
CA SER A 75 11.33 6.22 21.12
C SER A 75 10.12 5.69 21.91
N SER A 76 10.32 4.62 22.66
CA SER A 76 9.30 3.99 23.52
C SER A 76 8.03 3.60 22.74
N VAL A 77 8.22 2.99 21.56
CA VAL A 77 7.16 2.65 20.62
C VAL A 77 6.35 1.47 21.14
N SER A 78 5.10 1.69 21.54
CA SER A 78 4.20 0.65 22.03
C SER A 78 3.48 -0.12 20.92
N GLY A 79 3.35 0.50 19.73
CA GLY A 79 2.74 -0.17 18.60
C GLY A 79 3.03 0.52 17.28
N ILE A 80 2.97 -0.29 16.20
CA ILE A 80 3.22 0.15 14.83
C ILE A 80 2.08 -0.33 13.95
N LEU A 81 1.56 0.57 13.12
CA LEU A 81 0.48 0.31 12.16
C LEU A 81 0.99 0.46 10.74
N PHE A 82 0.57 -0.47 9.89
CA PHE A 82 0.64 -0.38 8.44
C PHE A 82 -0.78 -0.56 7.89
N ASP A 83 -1.29 0.44 7.17
CA ASP A 83 -2.52 0.35 6.38
C ASP A 83 -2.11 0.44 4.90
N LEU A 84 -1.86 -0.74 4.30
CA LEU A 84 -1.22 -0.84 2.99
C LEU A 84 -2.15 -0.37 1.86
N GLY A 85 -1.57 -0.03 0.72
CA GLY A 85 -2.32 0.45 -0.43
C GLY A 85 -2.27 1.97 -0.55
N PHE A 86 -3.33 2.56 -1.09
CA PHE A 86 -3.41 3.98 -1.39
C PHE A 86 -4.69 4.62 -0.83
N SER A 87 -4.60 5.89 -0.45
CA SER A 87 -5.70 6.66 0.12
C SER A 87 -6.73 7.06 -0.93
N SER A 88 -7.89 7.56 -0.45
CA SER A 88 -8.91 8.16 -1.32
C SER A 88 -8.39 9.36 -2.08
N ASP A 89 -7.57 10.17 -1.44
CA ASP A 89 -7.03 11.40 -2.00
C ASP A 89 -6.00 11.10 -3.08
N GLN A 90 -5.17 10.05 -2.88
CA GLN A 90 -4.25 9.57 -3.92
C GLN A 90 -4.97 9.09 -5.19
N LEU A 91 -6.18 8.53 -5.07
CA LEU A 91 -7.01 8.19 -6.23
C LEU A 91 -7.53 9.41 -6.99
N MET A 92 -7.67 10.55 -6.31
CA MET A 92 -8.17 11.80 -6.92
C MET A 92 -7.06 12.66 -7.52
N ASN A 93 -5.79 12.35 -7.24
CA ASN A 93 -4.64 13.16 -7.64
C ASN A 93 -4.25 13.04 -9.13
N GLY A 94 -5.03 12.35 -9.95
CA GLY A 94 -4.81 12.28 -11.40
C GLY A 94 -3.54 11.54 -11.84
N ARG A 95 -3.02 10.62 -11.01
CA ARG A 95 -1.79 9.87 -11.27
C ARG A 95 -2.02 8.48 -11.88
N GLY A 96 -3.23 8.18 -12.31
CA GLY A 96 -3.55 6.89 -12.95
C GLY A 96 -3.49 5.68 -12.02
N LEU A 97 -3.64 5.85 -10.70
CA LEU A 97 -3.77 4.76 -9.74
C LEU A 97 -5.10 4.01 -9.90
N SER A 98 -6.08 4.65 -10.55
CA SER A 98 -7.36 4.06 -10.91
C SER A 98 -7.55 4.07 -12.43
N PHE A 99 -8.23 3.06 -12.95
CA PHE A 99 -8.66 2.99 -14.36
C PHE A 99 -10.10 3.50 -14.57
N LEU A 100 -10.76 4.00 -13.52
CA LEU A 100 -12.13 4.55 -13.63
C LEU A 100 -12.17 5.93 -14.31
N LYS A 101 -11.03 6.61 -14.36
CA LYS A 101 -10.84 7.88 -15.05
C LYS A 101 -9.72 7.75 -16.07
N ASP A 102 -9.78 8.52 -17.15
CA ASP A 102 -8.71 8.56 -18.17
C ASP A 102 -7.64 9.56 -17.75
N GLU A 103 -6.64 9.08 -17.02
CA GLU A 103 -5.57 9.85 -16.41
C GLU A 103 -4.21 9.49 -17.02
N PRO A 104 -3.15 10.32 -16.85
CA PRO A 104 -1.79 9.94 -17.17
C PRO A 104 -1.38 8.62 -16.49
N LEU A 105 -0.68 7.75 -17.20
CA LEU A 105 -0.25 6.45 -16.73
C LEU A 105 1.04 6.58 -15.91
N ASP A 106 0.95 7.16 -14.71
CA ASP A 106 2.07 7.45 -13.82
C ASP A 106 2.24 6.36 -12.73
N MET A 107 1.29 6.23 -11.83
CA MET A 107 1.17 5.30 -10.69
C MET A 107 2.23 5.48 -9.58
N ARG A 108 3.04 6.53 -9.59
CA ARG A 108 4.03 6.78 -8.53
C ARG A 108 3.37 7.35 -7.27
N TYR A 109 3.77 6.86 -6.10
CA TYR A 109 3.45 7.52 -4.83
C TYR A 109 4.31 8.78 -4.63
N ASP A 110 5.60 8.69 -4.94
CA ASP A 110 6.50 9.85 -4.97
C ASP A 110 6.83 10.21 -6.42
N ILE A 111 6.45 11.42 -6.85
CA ILE A 111 6.71 11.91 -8.22
C ILE A 111 8.20 12.05 -8.55
N GLN A 112 9.08 12.09 -7.55
CA GLN A 112 10.53 12.11 -7.76
C GLN A 112 11.10 10.72 -8.08
N HIS A 113 10.31 9.64 -7.87
CA HIS A 113 10.73 8.29 -8.24
C HIS A 113 10.89 8.19 -9.76
N PRO A 114 12.01 7.63 -10.27
CA PRO A 114 12.31 7.67 -11.71
C PRO A 114 11.39 6.75 -12.55
N LEU A 115 10.87 5.68 -11.96
CA LEU A 115 10.05 4.68 -12.65
C LEU A 115 8.57 5.02 -12.57
N SER A 116 7.90 5.13 -13.72
CA SER A 116 6.45 5.27 -13.84
C SER A 116 5.83 4.07 -14.57
N ALA A 117 4.52 3.88 -14.45
CA ALA A 117 3.82 2.85 -15.22
C ALA A 117 3.92 3.08 -16.74
N LYS A 118 3.91 4.35 -17.18
CA LYS A 118 4.20 4.73 -18.58
C LYS A 118 5.56 4.22 -19.03
N THR A 119 6.59 4.33 -18.18
CA THR A 119 7.94 3.81 -18.50
C THR A 119 7.93 2.30 -18.66
N ILE A 120 7.26 1.58 -17.77
CA ILE A 120 7.16 0.11 -17.83
C ILE A 120 6.50 -0.32 -19.15
N VAL A 121 5.31 0.15 -19.45
CA VAL A 121 4.55 -0.33 -20.61
C VAL A 121 5.19 0.04 -21.95
N ASN A 122 5.91 1.20 -22.02
CA ASN A 122 6.47 1.66 -23.27
C ASN A 122 7.93 1.20 -23.51
N TYR A 123 8.69 0.83 -22.46
CA TYR A 123 10.13 0.59 -22.65
C TYR A 123 10.64 -0.75 -22.11
N TRP A 124 9.92 -1.41 -21.20
CA TRP A 124 10.38 -2.71 -20.70
C TRP A 124 10.23 -3.81 -21.74
N SER A 125 11.02 -4.87 -21.62
CA SER A 125 10.88 -6.05 -22.49
C SER A 125 9.52 -6.72 -22.30
N LYS A 126 9.04 -7.44 -23.31
CA LYS A 126 7.82 -8.27 -23.20
C LYS A 126 7.92 -9.22 -22.01
N GLN A 127 9.08 -9.85 -21.86
CA GLN A 127 9.36 -10.82 -20.80
C GLN A 127 9.24 -10.18 -19.40
N ASP A 128 9.79 -8.97 -19.22
CA ASP A 128 9.71 -8.27 -17.95
C ASP A 128 8.27 -7.83 -17.61
N ILE A 129 7.53 -7.35 -18.61
CA ILE A 129 6.10 -7.01 -18.45
C ILE A 129 5.31 -8.27 -18.07
N GLU A 130 5.48 -9.35 -18.83
CA GLU A 130 4.81 -10.64 -18.55
C GLU A 130 5.13 -11.14 -17.14
N LYS A 131 6.39 -11.03 -16.72
CA LYS A 131 6.84 -11.42 -15.38
C LYS A 131 6.11 -10.67 -14.28
N ILE A 132 6.07 -9.34 -14.34
CA ILE A 132 5.36 -8.57 -13.30
C ILE A 132 3.85 -8.83 -13.32
N LEU A 133 3.24 -9.03 -14.48
CA LEU A 133 1.83 -9.36 -14.58
C LEU A 133 1.52 -10.72 -13.92
N LYS A 134 2.40 -11.72 -14.05
CA LYS A 134 2.29 -13.01 -13.37
C LYS A 134 2.55 -12.91 -11.87
N GLU A 135 3.68 -12.29 -11.49
CA GLU A 135 4.15 -12.30 -10.09
C GLU A 135 3.38 -11.31 -9.22
N TYR A 136 3.05 -10.12 -9.72
CA TYR A 136 2.43 -9.05 -8.94
C TYR A 136 0.92 -8.89 -9.22
N GLY A 137 0.46 -9.33 -10.39
CA GLY A 137 -0.95 -9.31 -10.74
C GLY A 137 -1.66 -10.65 -10.49
N GLU A 138 -0.93 -11.75 -10.37
CA GLU A 138 -1.49 -13.10 -10.45
C GLU A 138 -2.40 -13.22 -11.71
N GLU A 139 -1.97 -12.54 -12.83
CA GLU A 139 -2.78 -12.39 -14.04
C GLU A 139 -2.66 -13.64 -14.92
N ARG A 140 -3.82 -14.23 -15.22
CA ARG A 140 -3.91 -15.45 -16.01
C ARG A 140 -3.50 -15.24 -17.48
N PHE A 141 -3.81 -14.08 -18.04
CA PHE A 141 -3.53 -13.71 -19.43
C PHE A 141 -2.30 -12.80 -19.55
N ALA A 142 -1.33 -12.96 -18.64
CA ALA A 142 -0.14 -12.12 -18.58
C ALA A 142 0.64 -12.09 -19.89
N GLN A 143 0.76 -13.24 -20.58
CA GLN A 143 1.47 -13.35 -21.86
C GLN A 143 0.76 -12.60 -22.99
N ASP A 144 -0.56 -12.77 -23.09
CA ASP A 144 -1.37 -12.14 -24.12
C ASP A 144 -1.41 -10.60 -23.92
N ILE A 145 -1.58 -10.17 -22.67
CA ILE A 145 -1.58 -8.75 -22.31
C ILE A 145 -0.21 -8.11 -22.58
N ALA A 146 0.91 -8.79 -22.20
CA ALA A 146 2.25 -8.30 -22.47
C ALA A 146 2.52 -8.18 -23.98
N SER A 147 2.06 -9.16 -24.78
CA SER A 147 2.15 -9.12 -26.25
C SER A 147 1.40 -7.92 -26.81
N ALA A 148 0.13 -7.75 -26.42
CA ALA A 148 -0.71 -6.65 -26.89
C ALA A 148 -0.14 -5.26 -26.51
N ILE A 149 0.46 -5.12 -25.31
CA ILE A 149 1.14 -3.90 -24.90
C ILE A 149 2.32 -3.59 -25.83
N VAL A 150 3.15 -4.59 -26.14
CA VAL A 150 4.32 -4.41 -27.01
C VAL A 150 3.91 -4.10 -28.45
N GLU A 151 2.89 -4.77 -28.97
CA GLU A 151 2.32 -4.48 -30.30
C GLU A 151 1.74 -3.08 -30.37
N GLU A 152 0.93 -2.66 -29.41
CA GLU A 152 0.31 -1.33 -29.38
C GLU A 152 1.36 -0.21 -29.32
N ARG A 153 2.35 -0.34 -28.43
CA ARG A 153 3.38 0.71 -28.28
C ARG A 153 4.28 0.87 -29.51
N ALA A 154 4.40 -0.17 -30.34
CA ALA A 154 5.12 -0.08 -31.62
C ALA A 154 4.41 0.84 -32.62
N VAL A 155 3.08 0.99 -32.49
CA VAL A 155 2.26 1.89 -33.32
C VAL A 155 2.10 3.24 -32.64
N ARG A 156 1.77 3.24 -31.35
CA ARG A 156 1.52 4.44 -30.55
C ARG A 156 1.82 4.21 -29.07
N HIS A 157 2.59 5.12 -28.46
CA HIS A 157 2.86 5.06 -27.01
C HIS A 157 1.58 5.06 -26.18
N ILE A 158 1.58 4.24 -25.13
CA ILE A 158 0.48 4.14 -24.17
C ILE A 158 0.74 5.17 -23.06
N GLU A 159 -0.01 6.26 -23.06
CA GLU A 159 0.23 7.39 -22.15
C GLU A 159 -0.83 7.53 -21.05
N LYS A 160 -2.02 6.98 -21.29
CA LYS A 160 -3.19 7.14 -20.41
C LYS A 160 -3.77 5.80 -19.99
N THR A 161 -4.43 5.83 -18.85
CA THR A 161 -5.09 4.65 -18.25
C THR A 161 -6.15 4.07 -19.18
N GLY A 162 -7.01 4.89 -19.78
CA GLY A 162 -8.05 4.42 -20.69
C GLY A 162 -7.50 3.77 -21.97
N HIS A 163 -6.34 4.23 -22.46
CA HIS A 163 -5.67 3.56 -23.56
C HIS A 163 -5.18 2.16 -23.18
N LEU A 164 -4.51 2.03 -22.00
CA LEU A 164 -4.06 0.73 -21.49
C LEU A 164 -5.24 -0.22 -21.27
N VAL A 165 -6.35 0.26 -20.72
CA VAL A 165 -7.57 -0.55 -20.52
C VAL A 165 -8.03 -1.16 -21.84
N LYS A 166 -8.13 -0.37 -22.92
CA LYS A 166 -8.52 -0.86 -24.24
C LYS A 166 -7.57 -1.93 -24.80
N VAL A 167 -6.26 -1.77 -24.54
CA VAL A 167 -5.26 -2.78 -24.93
C VAL A 167 -5.50 -4.09 -24.19
N ILE A 168 -5.73 -4.02 -22.88
CA ILE A 168 -6.02 -5.21 -22.05
C ILE A 168 -7.31 -5.90 -22.50
N GLU A 169 -8.38 -5.13 -22.73
CA GLU A 169 -9.68 -5.67 -23.18
C GLU A 169 -9.58 -6.44 -24.50
N ARG A 170 -8.75 -5.98 -25.42
CA ARG A 170 -8.48 -6.67 -26.71
C ARG A 170 -7.64 -7.95 -26.56
N ALA A 171 -6.78 -7.99 -25.53
CA ALA A 171 -5.88 -9.11 -25.29
C ALA A 171 -6.52 -10.30 -24.60
N VAL A 172 -7.70 -10.13 -23.98
CA VAL A 172 -8.33 -11.19 -23.19
C VAL A 172 -9.59 -11.74 -23.86
N PRO A 173 -9.97 -13.03 -23.61
CA PRO A 173 -11.19 -13.59 -24.16
C PRO A 173 -12.44 -12.81 -23.71
N LYS A 174 -13.43 -12.64 -24.62
CA LYS A 174 -14.69 -11.92 -24.36
C LYS A 174 -15.41 -12.39 -23.10
N LYS A 175 -15.36 -13.65 -22.78
CA LYS A 175 -15.98 -14.19 -21.56
C LYS A 175 -15.30 -13.67 -20.28
N TYR A 176 -13.99 -13.31 -20.33
CA TYR A 176 -13.25 -12.76 -19.20
C TYR A 176 -13.69 -11.31 -18.87
N LEU A 177 -14.17 -10.57 -19.88
CA LEU A 177 -14.73 -9.22 -19.72
C LEU A 177 -15.98 -9.17 -18.84
N ARG A 178 -16.70 -10.28 -18.69
CA ARG A 178 -17.91 -10.41 -17.89
C ARG A 178 -17.67 -10.93 -16.48
N GLY A 179 -16.41 -10.96 -16.03
CA GLY A 179 -16.04 -11.40 -14.68
C GLY A 179 -16.52 -10.45 -13.57
N SER A 180 -16.49 -10.93 -12.33
CA SER A 180 -16.84 -10.13 -11.14
C SER A 180 -15.80 -9.04 -10.82
N ILE A 181 -14.61 -9.13 -11.40
CA ILE A 181 -13.51 -8.17 -11.25
C ILE A 181 -13.20 -7.62 -12.65
N HIS A 182 -13.04 -6.31 -12.74
CA HIS A 182 -12.67 -5.66 -14.01
C HIS A 182 -11.34 -6.20 -14.53
N VAL A 183 -11.24 -6.47 -15.83
CA VAL A 183 -10.07 -7.12 -16.48
C VAL A 183 -8.76 -6.36 -16.27
N ALA A 184 -8.80 -5.04 -16.14
CA ALA A 184 -7.62 -4.23 -15.90
C ALA A 184 -7.10 -4.29 -14.45
N THR A 185 -7.90 -4.78 -13.49
CA THR A 185 -7.57 -4.70 -12.05
C THR A 185 -6.21 -5.32 -11.75
N ARG A 186 -5.94 -6.51 -12.25
CA ARG A 186 -4.71 -7.25 -11.98
C ARG A 186 -3.49 -6.63 -12.66
N THR A 187 -3.67 -6.16 -13.89
CA THR A 187 -2.61 -5.45 -14.63
C THR A 187 -2.24 -4.13 -13.93
N PHE A 188 -3.24 -3.35 -13.50
CA PHE A 188 -3.00 -2.11 -12.76
C PHE A 188 -2.34 -2.35 -11.40
N GLN A 189 -2.78 -3.39 -10.68
CA GLN A 189 -2.11 -3.82 -9.44
C GLN A 189 -0.64 -4.19 -9.71
N ALA A 190 -0.36 -4.97 -10.74
CA ALA A 190 1.00 -5.39 -11.07
C ALA A 190 1.92 -4.20 -11.40
N LEU A 191 1.44 -3.26 -12.21
CA LEU A 191 2.18 -2.05 -12.57
C LEU A 191 2.44 -1.18 -11.33
N ARG A 192 1.44 -0.96 -10.48
CA ARG A 192 1.57 -0.16 -9.25
C ARG A 192 2.59 -0.77 -8.29
N ILE A 193 2.51 -2.07 -8.07
CA ILE A 193 3.48 -2.80 -7.23
C ILE A 193 4.89 -2.66 -7.79
N ALA A 194 5.05 -2.79 -9.11
CA ALA A 194 6.37 -2.66 -9.76
C ALA A 194 6.91 -1.24 -9.65
N VAL A 195 6.09 -0.22 -9.96
CA VAL A 195 6.48 1.20 -9.90
C VAL A 195 6.95 1.59 -8.51
N ASN A 196 6.21 1.18 -7.47
CA ASN A 196 6.47 1.62 -6.10
C ASN A 196 7.26 0.59 -5.27
N SER A 197 7.70 -0.53 -5.85
CA SER A 197 8.41 -1.61 -5.13
C SER A 197 7.70 -2.05 -3.85
N GLU A 198 6.35 -2.09 -3.88
CA GLU A 198 5.50 -2.21 -2.69
C GLU A 198 5.83 -3.44 -1.83
N LEU A 199 6.00 -4.61 -2.46
CA LEU A 199 6.25 -5.86 -1.75
C LEU A 199 7.65 -5.90 -1.09
N GLU A 200 8.66 -5.33 -1.74
CA GLU A 200 10.00 -5.23 -1.17
C GLU A 200 10.06 -4.20 -0.04
N ASN A 201 9.38 -3.08 -0.20
CA ASN A 201 9.25 -2.08 0.85
C ASN A 201 8.52 -2.65 2.07
N LEU A 202 7.44 -3.45 1.85
CA LEU A 202 6.73 -4.13 2.94
C LEU A 202 7.64 -5.09 3.71
N LYS A 203 8.40 -5.94 3.04
CA LYS A 203 9.35 -6.86 3.68
C LYS A 203 10.37 -6.12 4.54
N LYS A 204 10.99 -5.06 3.98
CA LYS A 204 11.97 -4.22 4.69
C LYS A 204 11.33 -3.49 5.87
N GLY A 205 10.17 -2.88 5.65
CA GLY A 205 9.44 -2.13 6.68
C GLY A 205 9.05 -3.01 7.87
N LEU A 206 8.51 -4.20 7.62
CA LEU A 206 8.15 -5.15 8.69
C LEU A 206 9.37 -5.56 9.52
N ALA A 207 10.49 -5.91 8.87
CA ALA A 207 11.70 -6.31 9.56
C ALA A 207 12.26 -5.19 10.46
N ARG A 208 12.29 -3.95 9.95
CA ARG A 208 12.77 -2.78 10.70
C ARG A 208 11.78 -2.34 11.79
N ALA A 209 10.48 -2.45 11.54
CA ALA A 209 9.45 -2.11 12.52
C ALA A 209 9.56 -2.96 13.79
N VAL A 210 9.76 -4.27 13.65
CA VAL A 210 9.88 -5.17 14.82
C VAL A 210 11.06 -4.80 15.71
N THR A 211 12.15 -4.24 15.17
CA THR A 211 13.30 -3.83 15.99
C THR A 211 12.99 -2.64 16.90
N LEU A 212 12.01 -1.79 16.53
CA LEU A 212 11.58 -0.64 17.32
C LEU A 212 10.65 -1.00 18.49
N LEU A 213 10.02 -2.16 18.44
CA LEU A 213 9.07 -2.58 19.47
C LEU A 213 9.79 -3.15 20.70
N PRO A 214 9.41 -2.76 21.92
CA PRO A 214 9.79 -3.46 23.13
C PRO A 214 9.00 -4.77 23.27
N LYS A 215 9.37 -5.61 24.21
CA LYS A 215 8.56 -6.75 24.63
C LYS A 215 7.14 -6.28 25.01
N GLY A 216 6.12 -6.95 24.50
CA GLY A 216 4.71 -6.55 24.65
C GLY A 216 4.22 -5.56 23.59
N GLY A 217 5.10 -4.91 22.84
CA GLY A 217 4.74 -4.01 21.74
C GLY A 217 4.03 -4.75 20.61
N LYS A 218 3.10 -4.08 19.92
CA LYS A 218 2.23 -4.68 18.90
C LYS A 218 2.48 -4.13 17.52
N ILE A 219 2.44 -5.01 16.52
CA ILE A 219 2.45 -4.63 15.10
C ILE A 219 1.12 -5.04 14.47
N ALA A 220 0.44 -4.10 13.83
CA ALA A 220 -0.81 -4.32 13.12
C ALA A 220 -0.63 -3.97 11.65
N VAL A 221 -1.10 -4.84 10.75
CA VAL A 221 -0.99 -4.66 9.31
C VAL A 221 -2.33 -4.93 8.66
N ILE A 222 -2.84 -3.95 7.90
CA ILE A 222 -3.99 -4.09 7.02
C ILE A 222 -3.47 -4.25 5.61
N SER A 223 -3.84 -5.33 4.95
CA SER A 223 -3.49 -5.64 3.57
C SER A 223 -4.75 -5.73 2.70
N PHE A 224 -4.64 -5.41 1.40
CA PHE A 224 -5.79 -5.34 0.49
C PHE A 224 -5.73 -6.35 -0.65
N HIS A 225 -4.62 -7.08 -0.81
CA HIS A 225 -4.51 -8.16 -1.78
C HIS A 225 -3.71 -9.36 -1.24
N SER A 226 -3.80 -10.49 -1.98
CA SER A 226 -3.23 -11.78 -1.60
C SER A 226 -1.72 -11.77 -1.35
N LEU A 227 -0.97 -11.00 -2.13
CA LEU A 227 0.50 -10.95 -2.05
C LEU A 227 0.96 -10.26 -0.77
N GLU A 228 0.35 -9.13 -0.41
CA GLU A 228 0.62 -8.46 0.87
C GLU A 228 0.28 -9.36 2.05
N ASP A 229 -0.95 -9.91 2.07
CA ASP A 229 -1.40 -10.80 3.15
C ASP A 229 -0.48 -12.01 3.32
N ARG A 230 0.02 -12.58 2.22
CA ARG A 230 0.96 -13.69 2.22
C ARG A 230 2.29 -13.31 2.84
N ILE A 231 2.84 -12.13 2.50
CA ILE A 231 4.08 -11.62 3.09
C ILE A 231 3.90 -11.42 4.59
N VAL A 232 2.86 -10.72 5.02
CA VAL A 232 2.59 -10.44 6.44
C VAL A 232 2.39 -11.73 7.23
N LYS A 233 1.56 -12.66 6.71
CA LYS A 233 1.32 -13.97 7.32
C LYS A 233 2.61 -14.75 7.51
N ASN A 234 3.42 -14.85 6.46
CA ASN A 234 4.67 -15.59 6.51
C ASN A 234 5.67 -14.93 7.45
N PHE A 235 5.82 -13.61 7.39
CA PHE A 235 6.69 -12.86 8.28
C PHE A 235 6.32 -13.09 9.75
N PHE A 236 5.05 -12.94 10.13
CA PHE A 236 4.62 -13.17 11.52
C PHE A 236 4.80 -14.62 11.97
N LYS A 237 4.65 -15.59 11.04
CA LYS A 237 4.83 -17.02 11.33
C LYS A 237 6.29 -17.41 11.55
N THR A 238 7.21 -16.83 10.79
CA THR A 238 8.62 -17.23 10.80
C THR A 238 9.48 -16.39 11.75
N HIS A 239 9.00 -15.22 12.17
CA HIS A 239 9.76 -14.34 13.05
C HIS A 239 9.69 -14.80 14.52
N THR A 240 10.81 -15.31 15.04
CA THR A 240 10.89 -15.97 16.35
C THR A 240 10.53 -15.08 17.54
N SER A 241 10.68 -13.74 17.41
CA SER A 241 10.33 -12.80 18.49
C SER A 241 8.90 -12.29 18.44
N LEU A 242 8.02 -12.88 17.59
CA LEU A 242 6.63 -12.46 17.46
C LEU A 242 5.66 -13.57 17.85
N ALA A 243 4.70 -13.24 18.71
CA ALA A 243 3.52 -14.05 18.98
C ALA A 243 2.34 -13.55 18.14
N ILE A 244 1.72 -14.43 17.35
CA ILE A 244 0.57 -14.08 16.49
C ILE A 244 -0.67 -13.92 17.37
N LEU A 245 -1.27 -12.74 17.37
CA LEU A 245 -2.53 -12.47 18.07
C LEU A 245 -3.77 -12.84 17.23
N THR A 246 -3.68 -12.70 15.89
CA THR A 246 -4.77 -13.03 14.96
C THR A 246 -4.41 -14.30 14.16
N LYS A 247 -4.82 -15.49 14.63
CA LYS A 247 -4.58 -16.74 13.88
C LYS A 247 -5.17 -16.72 12.47
N LYS A 248 -6.39 -16.18 12.33
CA LYS A 248 -7.02 -15.84 11.04
C LYS A 248 -7.02 -14.31 10.89
N PRO A 249 -6.93 -13.76 9.67
CA PRO A 249 -7.06 -12.32 9.49
C PRO A 249 -8.47 -11.86 9.89
N ILE A 250 -8.56 -10.68 10.47
CA ILE A 250 -9.84 -10.02 10.71
C ILE A 250 -10.25 -9.35 9.39
N SER A 251 -11.43 -9.68 8.92
CA SER A 251 -12.05 -9.08 7.72
C SER A 251 -13.13 -8.08 8.13
N PRO A 252 -13.48 -7.12 7.26
CA PRO A 252 -14.51 -6.13 7.56
C PRO A 252 -15.88 -6.77 7.82
N SER A 253 -16.66 -6.15 8.69
CA SER A 253 -18.04 -6.53 8.95
C SER A 253 -18.96 -6.17 7.77
N GLN A 254 -20.16 -6.75 7.74
CA GLN A 254 -21.16 -6.39 6.73
C GLN A 254 -21.58 -4.91 6.83
N GLU A 255 -21.60 -4.37 8.03
CA GLU A 255 -21.88 -2.96 8.29
C GLU A 255 -20.78 -2.06 7.71
N GLU A 256 -19.51 -2.39 7.98
CA GLU A 256 -18.37 -1.68 7.41
C GLU A 256 -18.37 -1.72 5.87
N LEU A 257 -18.70 -2.86 5.27
CA LEU A 257 -18.82 -2.99 3.81
C LEU A 257 -19.89 -2.09 3.19
N ARG A 258 -20.97 -1.81 3.92
CA ARG A 258 -22.03 -0.89 3.47
C ARG A 258 -21.55 0.56 3.48
N ILE A 259 -20.80 0.95 4.51
CA ILE A 259 -20.31 2.31 4.70
C ILE A 259 -19.06 2.55 3.86
N ASN A 260 -18.13 1.59 3.87
CA ASN A 260 -16.83 1.68 3.19
C ASN A 260 -16.60 0.48 2.27
N ARG A 261 -17.05 0.57 1.02
CA ARG A 261 -16.87 -0.50 0.02
C ARG A 261 -15.41 -0.85 -0.27
N ARG A 262 -14.47 0.06 0.00
CA ARG A 262 -13.04 -0.17 -0.23
C ARG A 262 -12.46 -1.16 0.78
N SER A 263 -13.05 -1.29 1.95
CA SER A 263 -12.64 -2.27 2.96
C SER A 263 -12.86 -3.73 2.52
N ARG A 264 -13.58 -3.99 1.42
CA ARG A 264 -13.97 -5.34 0.98
C ARG A 264 -12.83 -6.35 0.94
N SER A 265 -11.65 -5.92 0.54
CA SER A 265 -10.46 -6.78 0.43
C SER A 265 -9.55 -6.70 1.65
N ALA A 266 -9.87 -5.86 2.63
CA ALA A 266 -9.04 -5.62 3.80
C ALA A 266 -8.90 -6.87 4.67
N LYS A 267 -7.67 -7.11 5.13
CA LYS A 267 -7.30 -8.19 6.05
C LYS A 267 -6.37 -7.64 7.10
N LEU A 268 -6.85 -7.52 8.33
CA LEU A 268 -6.04 -7.09 9.45
C LEU A 268 -5.35 -8.30 10.11
N ARG A 269 -4.03 -8.22 10.24
CA ARG A 269 -3.23 -9.14 11.06
C ARG A 269 -2.50 -8.38 12.16
N VAL A 270 -2.42 -8.99 13.32
CA VAL A 270 -1.74 -8.41 14.50
C VAL A 270 -0.82 -9.46 15.11
N ALA A 271 0.39 -9.03 15.47
CA ALA A 271 1.34 -9.79 16.25
C ALA A 271 1.90 -8.93 17.40
N GLN A 272 2.42 -9.59 18.42
CA GLN A 272 3.02 -8.96 19.60
C GLN A 272 4.45 -9.45 19.78
N LYS A 273 5.36 -8.53 20.12
CA LYS A 273 6.74 -8.90 20.44
C LYS A 273 6.82 -9.59 21.82
N ILE A 274 7.47 -10.76 21.86
CA ILE A 274 7.66 -11.58 23.04
C ILE A 274 9.06 -11.45 23.62
#